data_0f02115d5643d055d7d17992b9ccf7d7
#
_entry.id   0f02115d5643d055d7d17992b9ccf7d7
#
_cell.length_a   1.000
_cell.length_b   1.000
_cell.length_c   1.000
_cell.angle_alpha   90.00
_cell.angle_beta   90.00
_cell.angle_gamma   90.00
#
_symmetry.space_group_name_H-M   'P 1'
#
loop_
_entity.id
_entity.type
_entity.pdbx_description
1 polymer ?
#
loop_
_entity_poly.entity_id
_entity_poly.type
_entity_poly.pdbx_seq_one_letter_code
_entity_poly.pdbx_strand_id
1 'polypeptide(L)'
;MRPLCFVLMPFGKKPDAGGGLIDFDAVYHDLIAPAIESAGLQPVRADEEMTGGIIHKPMFERLMLCDYAVADLTTANANVFYELGVRHSVRPWSTVLLFAEGSRLPFDVAYLRAIPYRLSSDGKPVDVDTIKASLTKRLVEAKNAATDSPLYTFDLIKSVPTIDHAKTDVFREQVQYSMDMKQRLAEARKKGLPDLQKIEQELGEIRNVEGGVVIDLFLSYRAVKAWQEMSDLVKKMSPPLAATVLVQEQLALALNRLGKGEEAEQVLLDVISKRGPSSETYGILGRVHKDRWEAAVRNGENVLARGLLDKAVDAYLKGFEADWRDAYPGVNAVTLMELKEPPDPRREQLIPVVQYAVERKIATGKPDYWDYATRLELAVLAKDEEKATAALADSLAAIREAWEPETTVRNLRLIREAREHRKAEITWTREIERELENKAGK
;
A
#
# COMPACT_ATOMS: atom_id res chain seq x y z
N MET A 1 4.83 31.24 -11.94
CA MET A 1 4.83 29.87 -11.37
C MET A 1 6.09 29.14 -11.78
N ARG A 2 6.61 28.25 -10.92
CA ARG A 2 7.77 27.41 -11.28
C ARG A 2 7.31 26.31 -12.24
N PRO A 3 8.13 25.94 -13.25
CA PRO A 3 7.81 24.80 -14.11
C PRO A 3 7.72 23.49 -13.30
N LEU A 4 6.82 22.58 -13.70
CA LEU A 4 6.62 21.30 -13.01
C LEU A 4 7.65 20.27 -13.47
N CYS A 5 8.19 19.51 -12.50
CA CYS A 5 9.09 18.39 -12.74
C CYS A 5 8.48 17.10 -12.15
N PHE A 6 8.06 16.20 -13.01
CA PHE A 6 7.45 14.94 -12.61
C PHE A 6 8.51 13.90 -12.25
N VAL A 7 8.34 13.21 -11.12
CA VAL A 7 9.30 12.20 -10.63
C VAL A 7 8.72 10.80 -10.82
N LEU A 8 9.37 10.04 -11.71
CA LEU A 8 9.05 8.66 -12.05
C LEU A 8 9.95 7.75 -11.20
N MET A 9 9.42 7.18 -10.13
CA MET A 9 10.19 6.31 -9.25
C MET A 9 9.27 5.38 -8.44
N PRO A 10 9.78 4.25 -7.92
CA PRO A 10 9.05 3.47 -6.92
C PRO A 10 8.81 4.27 -5.63
N PHE A 11 7.86 3.81 -4.79
CA PHE A 11 7.51 4.43 -3.51
C PHE A 11 7.86 3.53 -2.34
N GLY A 12 8.11 4.14 -1.19
CA GLY A 12 8.41 3.43 0.04
C GLY A 12 9.70 2.63 -0.05
N LYS A 13 9.80 1.57 0.74
CA LYS A 13 10.96 0.68 0.73
C LYS A 13 10.74 -0.49 -0.20
N LYS A 14 11.70 -0.72 -1.09
CA LYS A 14 11.67 -1.82 -2.05
C LYS A 14 12.95 -2.64 -1.98
N PRO A 15 12.87 -3.98 -2.14
CA PRO A 15 14.06 -4.80 -2.24
C PRO A 15 14.81 -4.52 -3.55
N ASP A 16 16.13 -4.53 -3.48
CA ASP A 16 16.98 -4.57 -4.65
C ASP A 16 17.19 -6.03 -5.15
N ALA A 17 17.91 -6.20 -6.25
CA ALA A 17 18.20 -7.51 -6.81
C ALA A 17 19.11 -8.39 -5.90
N GLY A 18 19.85 -7.79 -4.96
CA GLY A 18 20.71 -8.46 -3.98
C GLY A 18 20.03 -8.77 -2.65
N GLY A 19 18.74 -8.37 -2.47
CA GLY A 19 18.00 -8.53 -1.23
C GLY A 19 18.21 -7.39 -0.22
N GLY A 20 18.96 -6.35 -0.57
CA GLY A 20 19.04 -5.11 0.19
C GLY A 20 17.73 -4.30 0.06
N LEU A 21 17.47 -3.39 1.01
CA LEU A 21 16.32 -2.50 0.94
C LEU A 21 16.73 -1.11 0.49
N ILE A 22 16.00 -0.54 -0.46
CA ILE A 22 16.15 0.83 -0.91
C ILE A 22 15.00 1.67 -0.35
N ASP A 23 15.32 2.76 0.33
CA ASP A 23 14.36 3.73 0.87
C ASP A 23 14.10 4.83 -0.18
N PHE A 24 13.16 4.58 -1.10
CA PHE A 24 12.83 5.53 -2.16
C PHE A 24 12.23 6.83 -1.65
N ASP A 25 11.61 6.83 -0.46
CA ASP A 25 11.13 8.07 0.15
C ASP A 25 12.31 8.93 0.62
N ALA A 26 13.35 8.33 1.21
CA ALA A 26 14.57 9.04 1.54
C ALA A 26 15.29 9.55 0.26
N VAL A 27 15.37 8.74 -0.81
CA VAL A 27 15.94 9.17 -2.10
C VAL A 27 15.18 10.39 -2.64
N TYR A 28 13.85 10.38 -2.55
CA TYR A 28 13.04 11.50 -2.98
C TYR A 28 13.26 12.75 -2.13
N HIS A 29 13.07 12.65 -0.81
CA HIS A 29 13.08 13.81 0.09
C HIS A 29 14.48 14.39 0.31
N ASP A 30 15.51 13.55 0.37
CA ASP A 30 16.87 13.99 0.70
C ASP A 30 17.67 14.40 -0.55
N LEU A 31 17.36 13.82 -1.72
CA LEU A 31 18.14 14.02 -2.95
C LEU A 31 17.34 14.66 -4.08
N ILE A 32 16.25 14.00 -4.55
CA ILE A 32 15.61 14.38 -5.82
C ILE A 32 14.82 15.68 -5.70
N ALA A 33 13.92 15.79 -4.72
CA ALA A 33 13.09 16.98 -4.55
C ALA A 33 13.93 18.25 -4.27
N PRO A 34 14.94 18.23 -3.37
CA PRO A 34 15.80 19.39 -3.15
C PRO A 34 16.63 19.79 -4.40
N ALA A 35 17.02 18.83 -5.25
CA ALA A 35 17.73 19.13 -6.50
C ALA A 35 16.81 19.83 -7.51
N ILE A 36 15.56 19.34 -7.64
CA ILE A 36 14.54 19.94 -8.50
C ILE A 36 14.23 21.39 -8.05
N GLU A 37 14.03 21.60 -6.75
CA GLU A 37 13.78 22.93 -6.19
C GLU A 37 14.96 23.87 -6.40
N SER A 38 16.20 23.38 -6.24
CA SER A 38 17.43 24.14 -6.49
C SER A 38 17.59 24.51 -7.98
N ALA A 39 17.02 23.74 -8.89
CA ALA A 39 16.94 24.07 -10.32
C ALA A 39 15.82 25.09 -10.65
N GLY A 40 15.10 25.61 -9.66
CA GLY A 40 13.98 26.54 -9.84
C GLY A 40 12.69 25.89 -10.33
N LEU A 41 12.58 24.56 -10.20
CA LEU A 41 11.44 23.75 -10.61
C LEU A 41 10.57 23.37 -9.40
N GLN A 42 9.37 22.89 -9.65
CA GLN A 42 8.46 22.36 -8.63
C GLN A 42 8.37 20.83 -8.79
N PRO A 43 8.79 20.03 -7.78
CA PRO A 43 8.69 18.60 -7.85
C PRO A 43 7.23 18.13 -7.72
N VAL A 44 6.86 17.10 -8.47
CA VAL A 44 5.57 16.40 -8.43
C VAL A 44 5.85 14.92 -8.46
N ARG A 45 5.54 14.18 -7.39
CA ARG A 45 5.72 12.72 -7.34
C ARG A 45 4.37 12.03 -7.43
N ALA A 46 4.30 10.91 -8.15
CA ALA A 46 3.06 10.23 -8.47
C ALA A 46 2.28 9.74 -7.24
N ASP A 47 2.97 9.28 -6.17
CA ASP A 47 2.33 8.77 -4.95
C ASP A 47 1.76 9.87 -4.04
N GLU A 48 2.33 11.06 -4.08
CA GLU A 48 1.75 12.22 -3.41
C GLU A 48 0.35 12.53 -3.92
N GLU A 49 0.00 11.98 -5.08
CA GLU A 49 -1.28 12.17 -5.76
C GLU A 49 -2.03 10.86 -6.04
N MET A 50 -1.41 9.69 -5.76
CA MET A 50 -1.98 8.37 -6.05
C MET A 50 -2.69 7.79 -4.83
N THR A 51 -3.91 8.19 -4.62
CA THR A 51 -4.86 7.43 -3.83
C THR A 51 -5.88 6.84 -4.80
N GLY A 52 -5.62 5.63 -5.24
CA GLY A 52 -6.44 4.69 -5.98
C GLY A 52 -7.56 5.23 -6.87
N GLY A 53 -7.62 4.77 -8.07
CA GLY A 53 -8.71 5.04 -8.98
C GLY A 53 -8.30 5.02 -10.43
N ILE A 54 -8.81 5.88 -11.27
CA ILE A 54 -8.40 5.99 -12.66
C ILE A 54 -7.04 6.69 -12.71
N ILE A 55 -6.00 5.92 -12.41
CA ILE A 55 -4.60 6.37 -12.32
C ILE A 55 -4.10 6.86 -13.69
N HIS A 56 -4.62 6.28 -14.78
CA HIS A 56 -4.01 6.43 -16.10
C HIS A 56 -4.13 7.85 -16.66
N LYS A 57 -5.29 8.50 -16.61
CA LYS A 57 -5.42 9.82 -17.24
C LYS A 57 -4.56 10.89 -16.57
N PRO A 58 -4.64 11.12 -15.24
CA PRO A 58 -3.77 12.08 -14.56
C PRO A 58 -2.28 11.77 -14.72
N MET A 59 -1.89 10.48 -14.66
CA MET A 59 -0.52 10.07 -14.89
C MET A 59 -0.03 10.43 -16.30
N PHE A 60 -0.81 10.12 -17.35
CA PHE A 60 -0.45 10.50 -18.72
C PHE A 60 -0.43 12.02 -18.92
N GLU A 61 -1.34 12.77 -18.29
CA GLU A 61 -1.31 14.22 -18.32
C GLU A 61 0.00 14.74 -17.71
N ARG A 62 0.48 14.19 -16.59
CA ARG A 62 1.78 14.55 -15.99
C ARG A 62 2.94 14.18 -16.89
N LEU A 63 2.94 12.98 -17.45
CA LEU A 63 3.98 12.54 -18.39
C LEU A 63 4.07 13.45 -19.61
N MET A 64 2.97 13.98 -20.10
CA MET A 64 2.91 14.82 -21.29
C MET A 64 3.08 16.33 -20.97
N LEU A 65 2.46 16.81 -19.90
CA LEU A 65 2.31 18.25 -19.64
C LEU A 65 3.36 18.82 -18.68
N CYS A 66 3.94 18.03 -17.76
CA CYS A 66 5.06 18.52 -16.95
C CYS A 66 6.25 18.90 -17.86
N ASP A 67 6.82 20.07 -17.60
CA ASP A 67 7.93 20.60 -18.40
C ASP A 67 9.17 19.70 -18.32
N TYR A 68 9.45 19.17 -17.11
CA TYR A 68 10.59 18.31 -16.82
C TYR A 68 10.15 16.98 -16.21
N ALA A 69 11.04 16.00 -16.26
CA ALA A 69 10.91 14.77 -15.49
C ALA A 69 12.27 14.26 -14.99
N VAL A 70 12.23 13.57 -13.85
CA VAL A 70 13.34 12.77 -13.32
C VAL A 70 12.86 11.33 -13.20
N ALA A 71 13.61 10.37 -13.75
CA ALA A 71 13.27 8.95 -13.66
C ALA A 71 14.38 8.18 -12.94
N ASP A 72 14.01 7.48 -11.87
CA ASP A 72 14.90 6.58 -11.12
C ASP A 72 14.74 5.14 -11.60
N LEU A 73 15.80 4.60 -12.20
CA LEU A 73 15.83 3.28 -12.85
C LEU A 73 16.35 2.16 -11.92
N THR A 74 16.61 2.44 -10.67
CA THR A 74 17.36 1.58 -9.74
C THR A 74 16.85 0.14 -9.65
N THR A 75 15.53 -0.09 -9.56
CA THR A 75 14.95 -1.43 -9.41
C THR A 75 14.43 -2.03 -10.71
N ALA A 76 14.73 -1.43 -11.84
CA ALA A 76 14.19 -1.84 -13.14
C ALA A 76 12.64 -2.02 -13.11
N ASN A 77 11.95 -1.11 -12.45
CA ASN A 77 10.49 -1.17 -12.29
C ASN A 77 9.78 -1.00 -13.64
N ALA A 78 8.93 -1.96 -13.99
CA ALA A 78 8.24 -1.99 -15.29
C ALA A 78 7.37 -0.75 -15.54
N ASN A 79 6.73 -0.19 -14.51
CA ASN A 79 5.92 1.02 -14.64
C ASN A 79 6.81 2.23 -14.95
N VAL A 80 7.93 2.39 -14.25
CA VAL A 80 8.88 3.47 -14.51
C VAL A 80 9.42 3.41 -15.93
N PHE A 81 9.72 2.21 -16.46
CA PHE A 81 10.16 2.07 -17.85
C PHE A 81 9.07 2.39 -18.87
N TYR A 82 7.83 1.99 -18.59
CA TYR A 82 6.70 2.34 -19.44
C TYR A 82 6.48 3.86 -19.49
N GLU A 83 6.51 4.52 -18.33
CA GLU A 83 6.38 5.97 -18.18
C GLU A 83 7.55 6.72 -18.86
N LEU A 84 8.78 6.21 -18.69
CA LEU A 84 9.96 6.74 -19.37
C LEU A 84 9.83 6.65 -20.90
N GLY A 85 9.32 5.53 -21.41
CA GLY A 85 9.05 5.37 -22.85
C GLY A 85 8.08 6.42 -23.39
N VAL A 86 7.01 6.72 -22.65
CA VAL A 86 6.08 7.81 -22.98
C VAL A 86 6.81 9.15 -22.96
N ARG A 87 7.59 9.46 -21.91
CA ARG A 87 8.37 10.71 -21.82
C ARG A 87 9.36 10.85 -22.98
N HIS A 88 10.09 9.79 -23.30
CA HIS A 88 11.02 9.79 -24.43
C HIS A 88 10.37 10.09 -25.77
N SER A 89 9.08 9.76 -25.95
CA SER A 89 8.34 10.06 -27.17
C SER A 89 7.80 11.49 -27.25
N VAL A 90 7.43 12.10 -26.08
CA VAL A 90 6.73 13.40 -26.07
C VAL A 90 7.56 14.56 -25.50
N ARG A 91 8.55 14.29 -24.64
CA ARG A 91 9.42 15.27 -23.98
C ARG A 91 10.88 14.77 -23.92
N PRO A 92 11.52 14.48 -25.05
CA PRO A 92 12.81 13.79 -25.09
C PRO A 92 13.99 14.56 -24.48
N TRP A 93 13.93 15.88 -24.39
CA TRP A 93 15.05 16.71 -23.90
C TRP A 93 15.02 17.02 -22.41
N SER A 94 13.85 17.03 -21.80
CA SER A 94 13.64 17.48 -20.42
C SER A 94 13.43 16.33 -19.43
N THR A 95 13.97 15.15 -19.74
CA THR A 95 13.90 13.96 -18.88
C THR A 95 15.31 13.57 -18.44
N VAL A 96 15.56 13.59 -17.13
CA VAL A 96 16.85 13.26 -16.52
C VAL A 96 16.75 11.93 -15.81
N LEU A 97 17.76 11.07 -15.99
CA LEU A 97 17.78 9.71 -15.47
C LEU A 97 18.73 9.59 -14.28
N LEU A 98 18.32 8.80 -13.28
CA LEU A 98 19.09 8.42 -12.11
C LEU A 98 19.12 6.90 -11.95
N PHE A 99 20.14 6.37 -11.28
CA PHE A 99 20.18 4.98 -10.82
C PHE A 99 21.16 4.83 -9.64
N ALA A 100 20.87 3.91 -8.73
CA ALA A 100 21.79 3.56 -7.66
C ALA A 100 22.96 2.72 -8.21
N GLU A 101 24.19 3.02 -7.81
CA GLU A 101 25.38 2.23 -8.15
C GLU A 101 25.19 0.77 -7.73
N GLY A 102 25.62 -0.17 -8.59
CA GLY A 102 25.42 -1.60 -8.38
C GLY A 102 24.07 -2.13 -8.89
N SER A 103 23.14 -1.27 -9.30
CA SER A 103 21.88 -1.70 -9.91
C SER A 103 22.09 -2.28 -11.30
N ARG A 104 21.35 -3.36 -11.60
CA ARG A 104 21.39 -4.01 -12.91
C ARG A 104 20.35 -3.35 -13.83
N LEU A 105 20.78 -2.42 -14.66
CA LEU A 105 19.92 -1.81 -15.68
C LEU A 105 19.69 -2.78 -16.85
N PRO A 106 18.48 -2.81 -17.44
CA PRO A 106 18.21 -3.52 -18.68
C PRO A 106 19.09 -3.02 -19.83
N PHE A 107 19.44 -3.92 -20.75
CA PHE A 107 20.34 -3.64 -21.88
C PHE A 107 19.90 -2.40 -22.69
N ASP A 108 18.62 -2.26 -22.98
CA ASP A 108 18.08 -1.19 -23.83
C ASP A 108 18.18 0.22 -23.22
N VAL A 109 18.42 0.34 -21.91
CA VAL A 109 18.56 1.62 -21.20
C VAL A 109 19.94 1.83 -20.60
N ALA A 110 20.79 0.83 -20.60
CA ALA A 110 22.12 0.88 -19.99
C ALA A 110 23.07 1.89 -20.63
N TYR A 111 22.83 2.28 -21.90
CA TYR A 111 23.61 3.28 -22.62
C TYR A 111 23.12 4.72 -22.46
N LEU A 112 21.98 4.92 -21.80
CA LEU A 112 21.46 6.26 -21.53
C LEU A 112 22.30 6.98 -20.49
N ARG A 113 22.44 8.30 -20.62
CA ARG A 113 23.25 9.13 -19.72
C ARG A 113 22.56 9.37 -18.38
N ALA A 114 22.47 8.31 -17.57
CA ALA A 114 21.90 8.38 -16.23
C ALA A 114 22.97 8.81 -15.19
N ILE A 115 22.57 9.56 -14.19
CA ILE A 115 23.41 9.99 -13.07
C ILE A 115 23.43 8.88 -12.01
N PRO A 116 24.61 8.30 -11.68
CA PRO A 116 24.70 7.33 -10.61
C PRO A 116 24.63 8.00 -9.24
N TYR A 117 24.03 7.32 -8.27
CA TYR A 117 24.07 7.69 -6.86
C TYR A 117 24.36 6.47 -5.98
N ARG A 118 24.94 6.71 -4.79
CA ARG A 118 25.28 5.64 -3.87
C ARG A 118 24.26 5.54 -2.75
N LEU A 119 24.07 4.30 -2.26
CA LEU A 119 23.22 3.97 -1.12
C LEU A 119 24.08 3.46 0.05
N SER A 120 23.68 3.82 1.26
CA SER A 120 24.19 3.22 2.51
C SER A 120 23.61 1.83 2.72
N SER A 121 24.12 1.10 3.71
CA SER A 121 23.62 -0.23 4.08
C SER A 121 22.14 -0.24 4.52
N ASP A 122 21.61 0.88 4.97
CA ASP A 122 20.20 1.06 5.33
C ASP A 122 19.31 1.57 4.18
N GLY A 123 19.88 1.61 2.95
CA GLY A 123 19.14 1.92 1.72
C GLY A 123 18.87 3.41 1.49
N LYS A 124 19.56 4.31 2.17
CA LYS A 124 19.42 5.75 1.98
C LYS A 124 20.52 6.32 1.09
N PRO A 125 20.28 7.43 0.39
CA PRO A 125 21.30 8.07 -0.42
C PRO A 125 22.45 8.60 0.44
N VAL A 126 23.70 8.45 -0.06
CA VAL A 126 24.91 9.03 0.54
C VAL A 126 25.55 10.03 -0.43
N ASP A 127 26.45 10.86 0.06
CA ASP A 127 27.10 11.95 -0.72
C ASP A 127 26.08 12.86 -1.43
N VAL A 128 24.97 13.10 -0.76
CA VAL A 128 23.77 13.76 -1.30
C VAL A 128 24.10 15.11 -1.95
N ASP A 129 24.96 15.94 -1.35
CA ASP A 129 25.27 17.28 -1.88
C ASP A 129 25.92 17.22 -3.26
N THR A 130 26.83 16.26 -3.49
CA THR A 130 27.52 16.09 -4.78
C THR A 130 26.53 15.66 -5.87
N ILE A 131 25.68 14.69 -5.56
CA ILE A 131 24.69 14.16 -6.51
C ILE A 131 23.59 15.20 -6.77
N LYS A 132 23.14 15.89 -5.71
CA LYS A 132 22.20 17.00 -5.81
C LYS A 132 22.72 18.09 -6.76
N ALA A 133 23.98 18.52 -6.61
CA ALA A 133 24.58 19.50 -7.49
C ALA A 133 24.61 19.01 -8.96
N SER A 134 24.96 17.75 -9.19
CA SER A 134 24.98 17.13 -10.52
C SER A 134 23.59 17.07 -11.14
N LEU A 135 22.59 16.66 -10.38
CA LEU A 135 21.19 16.58 -10.82
C LEU A 135 20.62 17.98 -11.11
N THR A 136 20.88 18.95 -10.21
CA THR A 136 20.46 20.35 -10.40
C THR A 136 21.05 20.91 -11.69
N LYS A 137 22.36 20.74 -11.91
CA LYS A 137 23.04 21.17 -13.12
C LYS A 137 22.41 20.55 -14.37
N ARG A 138 22.17 19.24 -14.34
CA ARG A 138 21.58 18.51 -15.46
C ARG A 138 20.17 18.99 -15.78
N LEU A 139 19.35 19.28 -14.76
CA LEU A 139 18.01 19.84 -14.94
C LEU A 139 18.04 21.24 -15.56
N VAL A 140 18.95 22.10 -15.15
CA VAL A 140 19.11 23.43 -15.74
C VAL A 140 19.55 23.35 -17.21
N GLU A 141 20.44 22.42 -17.53
CA GLU A 141 20.94 22.20 -18.89
C GLU A 141 19.94 21.45 -19.79
N ALA A 142 19.06 20.64 -19.22
CA ALA A 142 18.18 19.71 -19.95
C ALA A 142 17.33 20.39 -21.03
N LYS A 143 16.91 21.62 -20.82
CA LYS A 143 16.09 22.37 -21.78
C LYS A 143 16.81 22.60 -23.11
N ASN A 144 18.12 22.67 -23.10
CA ASN A 144 18.96 23.00 -24.28
C ASN A 144 19.90 21.83 -24.65
N ALA A 145 19.81 20.70 -23.99
CA ALA A 145 20.67 19.55 -24.22
C ALA A 145 20.21 18.69 -25.40
N ALA A 146 21.16 17.93 -25.96
CA ALA A 146 20.81 16.84 -26.88
C ALA A 146 19.95 15.78 -26.16
N THR A 147 18.96 15.27 -26.84
CA THR A 147 18.07 14.22 -26.30
C THR A 147 18.83 12.92 -26.06
N ASP A 148 18.48 12.22 -25.00
CA ASP A 148 18.91 10.84 -24.74
C ASP A 148 17.87 9.81 -25.23
N SER A 149 16.74 10.27 -25.78
CA SER A 149 15.71 9.41 -26.32
C SER A 149 16.19 8.66 -27.57
N PRO A 150 16.16 7.31 -27.58
CA PRO A 150 16.54 6.53 -28.76
C PRO A 150 15.70 6.88 -29.99
N LEU A 151 14.43 7.25 -29.82
CA LEU A 151 13.51 7.60 -30.88
C LEU A 151 13.99 8.78 -31.72
N TYR A 152 14.68 9.73 -31.09
CA TYR A 152 15.21 10.94 -31.72
C TYR A 152 16.69 10.81 -32.03
N THR A 153 17.46 10.12 -31.19
CA THR A 153 18.90 9.88 -31.41
C THR A 153 19.15 9.05 -32.66
N PHE A 154 18.26 8.09 -32.95
CA PHE A 154 18.32 7.25 -34.15
C PHE A 154 17.45 7.79 -35.31
N ASP A 155 16.97 9.03 -35.23
CA ASP A 155 16.18 9.71 -36.27
C ASP A 155 14.89 8.93 -36.67
N LEU A 156 14.34 8.16 -35.74
CA LEU A 156 13.11 7.38 -35.95
C LEU A 156 11.86 8.26 -35.93
N ILE A 157 11.90 9.33 -35.13
CA ILE A 157 10.86 10.37 -35.05
C ILE A 157 11.50 11.72 -35.39
N LYS A 158 10.95 12.40 -36.39
CA LYS A 158 11.50 13.68 -36.92
C LYS A 158 10.96 14.91 -36.22
N SER A 159 9.80 14.82 -35.59
CA SER A 159 9.17 15.96 -34.91
C SER A 159 8.51 15.55 -33.61
N VAL A 160 8.70 16.36 -32.57
CA VAL A 160 8.04 16.19 -31.28
C VAL A 160 6.57 16.61 -31.41
N PRO A 161 5.62 15.88 -30.81
CA PRO A 161 4.22 16.31 -30.75
C PRO A 161 4.10 17.72 -30.16
N THR A 162 3.33 18.57 -30.80
CA THR A 162 3.05 19.93 -30.30
C THR A 162 2.11 19.82 -29.10
N ILE A 163 2.50 20.35 -27.95
CA ILE A 163 1.67 20.37 -26.74
C ILE A 163 1.03 21.75 -26.61
N ASP A 164 -0.27 21.77 -26.42
CA ASP A 164 -1.06 22.97 -26.25
C ASP A 164 -0.72 23.64 -24.90
N HIS A 165 -0.18 24.85 -24.94
CA HIS A 165 0.20 25.62 -23.75
C HIS A 165 -0.99 25.94 -22.85
N ALA A 166 -2.19 26.16 -23.40
CA ALA A 166 -3.39 26.38 -22.61
C ALA A 166 -3.73 25.18 -21.73
N LYS A 167 -3.52 23.96 -22.24
CA LYS A 167 -3.69 22.72 -21.45
C LYS A 167 -2.66 22.63 -20.32
N THR A 168 -1.45 23.10 -20.52
CA THR A 168 -0.39 23.10 -19.52
C THR A 168 -0.71 24.03 -18.35
N ASP A 169 -1.26 25.19 -18.60
CA ASP A 169 -1.62 26.15 -17.55
C ASP A 169 -2.80 25.64 -16.71
N VAL A 170 -3.86 25.16 -17.35
CA VAL A 170 -5.00 24.51 -16.66
C VAL A 170 -4.54 23.30 -15.83
N PHE A 171 -3.62 22.49 -16.37
CA PHE A 171 -3.05 21.36 -15.66
C PHE A 171 -2.26 21.79 -14.41
N ARG A 172 -1.46 22.84 -14.48
CA ARG A 172 -0.72 23.38 -13.31
C ARG A 172 -1.66 23.85 -12.21
N GLU A 173 -2.74 24.53 -12.56
CA GLU A 173 -3.76 24.97 -11.61
C GLU A 173 -4.43 23.76 -10.94
N GLN A 174 -4.73 22.70 -11.70
CA GLN A 174 -5.29 21.47 -11.16
C GLN A 174 -4.34 20.77 -10.19
N VAL A 175 -3.06 20.65 -10.53
CA VAL A 175 -2.05 20.04 -9.64
C VAL A 175 -1.94 20.84 -8.34
N GLN A 176 -1.85 22.18 -8.40
CA GLN A 176 -1.78 23.00 -7.20
C GLN A 176 -3.02 22.84 -6.34
N TYR A 177 -4.21 22.88 -6.95
CA TYR A 177 -5.46 22.66 -6.25
C TYR A 177 -5.52 21.30 -5.54
N SER A 178 -5.07 20.23 -6.21
CA SER A 178 -5.04 18.89 -5.62
C SER A 178 -4.10 18.81 -4.43
N MET A 179 -2.91 19.43 -4.51
CA MET A 179 -1.95 19.49 -3.39
C MET A 179 -2.52 20.25 -2.19
N ASP A 180 -3.14 21.42 -2.42
CA ASP A 180 -3.76 22.22 -1.36
C ASP A 180 -4.91 21.46 -0.68
N MET A 181 -5.73 20.76 -1.46
CA MET A 181 -6.85 19.97 -0.92
C MET A 181 -6.36 18.78 -0.08
N LYS A 182 -5.28 18.11 -0.47
CA LYS A 182 -4.68 17.04 0.34
C LYS A 182 -4.20 17.55 1.70
N GLN A 183 -3.53 18.67 1.74
CA GLN A 183 -3.11 19.29 2.99
C GLN A 183 -4.31 19.64 3.87
N ARG A 184 -5.34 20.25 3.30
CA ARG A 184 -6.59 20.58 4.02
C ARG A 184 -7.27 19.34 4.60
N LEU A 185 -7.35 18.24 3.82
CA LEU A 185 -7.91 16.97 4.29
C LEU A 185 -7.06 16.34 5.41
N ALA A 186 -5.74 16.44 5.34
CA ALA A 186 -4.84 15.96 6.39
C ALA A 186 -5.04 16.73 7.71
N GLU A 187 -5.27 18.03 7.65
CA GLU A 187 -5.60 18.86 8.81
C GLU A 187 -7.01 18.56 9.36
N ALA A 188 -8.00 18.43 8.46
CA ALA A 188 -9.37 18.11 8.84
C ALA A 188 -9.49 16.75 9.53
N ARG A 189 -8.70 15.73 9.11
CA ARG A 189 -8.64 14.43 9.79
C ARG A 189 -8.27 14.55 11.28
N LYS A 190 -7.40 15.48 11.63
CA LYS A 190 -7.00 15.73 13.03
C LYS A 190 -8.12 16.35 13.85
N LYS A 191 -9.01 17.12 13.21
CA LYS A 191 -10.15 17.80 13.84
C LYS A 191 -11.41 16.91 13.91
N GLY A 192 -11.53 15.93 13.02
CA GLY A 192 -12.60 14.93 13.01
C GLY A 192 -13.65 15.11 11.94
N LEU A 193 -14.75 14.38 12.08
CA LEU A 193 -15.79 14.25 11.07
C LEU A 193 -16.43 15.58 10.59
N PRO A 194 -16.77 16.56 11.47
CA PRO A 194 -17.41 17.79 11.02
C PRO A 194 -16.58 18.60 10.02
N ASP A 195 -15.25 18.65 10.21
CA ASP A 195 -14.35 19.37 9.31
C ASP A 195 -14.24 18.66 7.94
N LEU A 196 -14.27 17.33 7.92
CA LEU A 196 -14.29 16.55 6.68
C LEU A 196 -15.61 16.76 5.91
N GLN A 197 -16.75 16.74 6.59
CA GLN A 197 -18.05 17.00 5.98
C GLN A 197 -18.15 18.42 5.41
N LYS A 198 -17.53 19.41 6.07
CA LYS A 198 -17.44 20.76 5.55
C LYS A 198 -16.66 20.81 4.24
N ILE A 199 -15.50 20.11 4.17
CA ILE A 199 -14.73 20.03 2.92
C ILE A 199 -15.55 19.33 1.83
N GLU A 200 -16.27 18.23 2.14
CA GLU A 200 -17.15 17.59 1.16
C GLU A 200 -18.20 18.53 0.59
N GLN A 201 -18.83 19.36 1.45
CA GLN A 201 -19.80 20.36 1.01
C GLN A 201 -19.17 21.43 0.12
N GLU A 202 -17.96 21.90 0.45
CA GLU A 202 -17.22 22.89 -0.36
C GLU A 202 -16.80 22.34 -1.73
N LEU A 203 -16.55 21.04 -1.84
CA LEU A 203 -16.23 20.37 -3.11
C LEU A 203 -17.43 20.33 -4.08
N GLY A 204 -18.65 20.43 -3.58
CA GLY A 204 -19.86 20.45 -4.39
C GLY A 204 -20.18 19.10 -5.04
N GLU A 205 -20.32 19.05 -6.35
CA GLU A 205 -20.68 17.83 -7.09
C GLU A 205 -19.47 16.87 -7.22
N ILE A 206 -19.41 15.91 -6.33
CA ILE A 206 -18.27 14.97 -6.19
C ILE A 206 -17.85 14.27 -7.49
N ARG A 207 -18.82 13.95 -8.37
CA ARG A 207 -18.49 13.29 -9.65
C ARG A 207 -17.64 14.15 -10.59
N ASN A 208 -17.60 15.44 -10.38
CA ASN A 208 -16.85 16.41 -11.19
C ASN A 208 -15.51 16.78 -10.53
N VAL A 209 -15.28 16.34 -9.28
CA VAL A 209 -14.05 16.59 -8.54
C VAL A 209 -12.96 15.64 -9.05
N GLU A 210 -11.71 16.09 -9.02
CA GLU A 210 -10.54 15.28 -9.36
C GLU A 210 -10.48 14.02 -8.50
N GLY A 211 -10.26 12.85 -9.15
CA GLY A 211 -10.41 11.55 -8.52
C GLY A 211 -9.49 11.33 -7.31
N GLY A 212 -8.27 11.87 -7.33
CA GLY A 212 -7.33 11.79 -6.21
C GLY A 212 -7.85 12.50 -4.96
N VAL A 213 -8.45 13.70 -5.11
CA VAL A 213 -9.07 14.45 -4.00
C VAL A 213 -10.24 13.66 -3.41
N VAL A 214 -11.07 13.05 -4.27
CA VAL A 214 -12.22 12.24 -3.81
C VAL A 214 -11.74 11.01 -3.03
N ILE A 215 -10.69 10.34 -3.48
CA ILE A 215 -10.10 9.21 -2.76
C ILE A 215 -9.49 9.64 -1.42
N ASP A 216 -8.79 10.78 -1.36
CA ASP A 216 -8.25 11.30 -0.11
C ASP A 216 -9.35 11.63 0.90
N LEU A 217 -10.47 12.20 0.45
CA LEU A 217 -11.65 12.40 1.30
C LEU A 217 -12.23 11.06 1.78
N PHE A 218 -12.36 10.09 0.86
CA PHE A 218 -12.85 8.74 1.16
C PHE A 218 -12.02 8.03 2.22
N LEU A 219 -10.69 8.06 2.09
CA LEU A 219 -9.77 7.50 3.08
C LEU A 219 -9.70 8.34 4.36
N SER A 220 -9.99 9.63 4.28
CA SER A 220 -10.12 10.49 5.46
C SER A 220 -11.32 10.08 6.31
N TYR A 221 -12.47 9.76 5.71
CA TYR A 221 -13.60 9.19 6.41
C TYR A 221 -13.27 7.84 7.06
N ARG A 222 -12.49 6.99 6.38
CA ARG A 222 -11.98 5.74 6.97
C ARG A 222 -11.15 6.03 8.23
N ALA A 223 -10.24 6.99 8.18
CA ALA A 223 -9.34 7.32 9.28
C ALA A 223 -10.07 7.78 10.54
N VAL A 224 -11.19 8.50 10.38
CA VAL A 224 -12.05 8.92 11.49
C VAL A 224 -13.20 7.94 11.78
N LYS A 225 -13.19 6.75 11.18
CA LYS A 225 -14.19 5.68 11.34
C LYS A 225 -15.63 6.10 10.95
N ALA A 226 -15.77 7.06 10.06
CA ALA A 226 -17.04 7.54 9.53
C ALA A 226 -17.53 6.63 8.39
N TRP A 227 -17.96 5.41 8.75
CA TRP A 227 -18.26 4.35 7.79
C TRP A 227 -19.49 4.64 6.93
N GLN A 228 -20.48 5.33 7.48
CA GLN A 228 -21.68 5.69 6.73
C GLN A 228 -21.36 6.73 5.67
N GLU A 229 -20.65 7.80 6.03
CA GLU A 229 -20.19 8.85 5.12
C GLU A 229 -19.34 8.28 3.99
N MET A 230 -18.44 7.32 4.36
CA MET A 230 -17.62 6.61 3.40
C MET A 230 -18.48 5.84 2.37
N SER A 231 -19.50 5.11 2.82
CA SER A 231 -20.43 4.39 1.94
C SER A 231 -21.26 5.34 1.07
N ASP A 232 -21.71 6.46 1.62
CA ASP A 232 -22.53 7.43 0.89
C ASP A 232 -21.70 8.23 -0.13
N LEU A 233 -20.42 8.49 0.16
CA LEU A 233 -19.52 9.14 -0.78
C LEU A 233 -19.33 8.31 -2.06
N VAL A 234 -19.27 6.98 -1.97
CA VAL A 234 -19.15 6.09 -3.16
C VAL A 234 -20.29 6.29 -4.13
N LYS A 235 -21.52 6.51 -3.64
CA LYS A 235 -22.71 6.77 -4.47
C LYS A 235 -22.62 8.10 -5.25
N LYS A 236 -21.82 9.04 -4.76
CA LYS A 236 -21.60 10.36 -5.36
C LYS A 236 -20.42 10.37 -6.34
N MET A 237 -19.56 9.36 -6.31
CA MET A 237 -18.38 9.23 -7.20
C MET A 237 -18.79 9.07 -8.66
N SER A 238 -17.89 9.41 -9.57
CA SER A 238 -18.03 9.02 -10.97
C SER A 238 -18.03 7.50 -11.11
N PRO A 239 -18.82 6.89 -12.03
CA PRO A 239 -18.88 5.43 -12.16
C PRO A 239 -17.52 4.75 -12.36
N PRO A 240 -16.58 5.31 -13.16
CA PRO A 240 -15.25 4.72 -13.27
C PRO A 240 -14.46 4.73 -11.97
N LEU A 241 -14.53 5.79 -11.16
CA LEU A 241 -13.85 5.91 -9.89
C LEU A 241 -14.44 4.93 -8.87
N ALA A 242 -15.76 4.91 -8.74
CA ALA A 242 -16.47 3.98 -7.87
C ALA A 242 -16.15 2.51 -8.17
N ALA A 243 -15.96 2.14 -9.45
CA ALA A 243 -15.67 0.78 -9.90
C ALA A 243 -14.21 0.33 -9.70
N THR A 244 -13.35 1.16 -9.13
CA THR A 244 -11.95 0.78 -8.86
C THR A 244 -11.85 -0.24 -7.74
N VAL A 245 -10.85 -1.13 -7.80
CA VAL A 245 -10.63 -2.20 -6.81
C VAL A 245 -10.51 -1.59 -5.42
N LEU A 246 -9.67 -0.58 -5.24
CA LEU A 246 -9.48 0.09 -3.95
C LEU A 246 -10.80 0.61 -3.37
N VAL A 247 -11.61 1.32 -4.16
CA VAL A 247 -12.89 1.86 -3.67
C VAL A 247 -13.83 0.73 -3.25
N GLN A 248 -13.93 -0.33 -4.05
CA GLN A 248 -14.81 -1.45 -3.77
C GLN A 248 -14.35 -2.25 -2.53
N GLU A 249 -13.06 -2.50 -2.37
CA GLU A 249 -12.50 -3.15 -1.18
C GLU A 249 -12.75 -2.33 0.09
N GLN A 250 -12.51 -1.03 0.02
CA GLN A 250 -12.73 -0.14 1.15
C GLN A 250 -14.22 0.09 1.44
N LEU A 251 -15.09 0.06 0.41
CA LEU A 251 -16.55 0.05 0.59
C LEU A 251 -17.01 -1.21 1.32
N ALA A 252 -16.49 -2.38 0.92
CA ALA A 252 -16.81 -3.63 1.60
C ALA A 252 -16.37 -3.62 3.07
N LEU A 253 -15.20 -3.04 3.37
CA LEU A 253 -14.76 -2.83 4.75
C LEU A 253 -15.74 -1.93 5.51
N ALA A 254 -16.16 -0.81 4.94
CA ALA A 254 -17.12 0.10 5.56
C ALA A 254 -18.48 -0.57 5.80
N LEU A 255 -19.00 -1.30 4.81
CA LEU A 255 -20.24 -2.08 4.92
C LEU A 255 -20.15 -3.13 6.04
N ASN A 256 -19.04 -3.85 6.14
CA ASN A 256 -18.82 -4.80 7.22
C ASN A 256 -18.84 -4.12 8.59
N ARG A 257 -18.22 -2.94 8.73
CA ARG A 257 -18.24 -2.15 9.97
C ARG A 257 -19.61 -1.59 10.33
N LEU A 258 -20.48 -1.41 9.33
CA LEU A 258 -21.90 -1.02 9.49
C LEU A 258 -22.82 -2.23 9.80
N GLY A 259 -22.27 -3.44 9.94
CA GLY A 259 -23.06 -4.65 10.16
C GLY A 259 -23.73 -5.22 8.89
N LYS A 260 -23.42 -4.66 7.72
CA LYS A 260 -23.96 -5.05 6.41
C LYS A 260 -23.07 -6.09 5.72
N GLY A 261 -22.77 -7.19 6.44
CA GLY A 261 -21.82 -8.19 5.98
C GLY A 261 -22.21 -8.89 4.69
N GLU A 262 -23.51 -9.06 4.39
CA GLU A 262 -23.97 -9.66 3.13
C GLU A 262 -23.73 -8.75 1.93
N GLU A 263 -23.98 -7.44 2.08
CA GLU A 263 -23.67 -6.46 1.05
C GLU A 263 -22.14 -6.41 0.81
N ALA A 264 -21.34 -6.46 1.89
CA ALA A 264 -19.89 -6.49 1.80
C ALA A 264 -19.36 -7.73 1.06
N GLU A 265 -19.92 -8.94 1.37
CA GLU A 265 -19.61 -10.19 0.67
C GLU A 265 -19.88 -10.04 -0.84
N GLN A 266 -21.05 -9.53 -1.21
CA GLN A 266 -21.45 -9.37 -2.60
C GLN A 266 -20.51 -8.43 -3.38
N VAL A 267 -20.14 -7.31 -2.78
CA VAL A 267 -19.19 -6.35 -3.38
C VAL A 267 -17.85 -7.03 -3.66
N LEU A 268 -17.31 -7.78 -2.71
CA LEU A 268 -16.02 -8.46 -2.86
C LEU A 268 -16.06 -9.60 -3.90
N LEU A 269 -17.15 -10.37 -3.93
CA LEU A 269 -17.33 -11.41 -4.94
C LEU A 269 -17.40 -10.83 -6.36
N ASP A 270 -18.01 -9.67 -6.51
CA ASP A 270 -18.06 -8.94 -7.80
C ASP A 270 -16.66 -8.46 -8.22
N VAL A 271 -15.84 -7.95 -7.28
CA VAL A 271 -14.44 -7.60 -7.53
C VAL A 271 -13.65 -8.83 -7.99
N ILE A 272 -13.74 -9.95 -7.26
CA ILE A 272 -13.05 -11.20 -7.60
C ILE A 272 -13.45 -11.70 -8.98
N SER A 273 -14.74 -11.67 -9.31
CA SER A 273 -15.25 -12.09 -10.60
C SER A 273 -14.69 -11.25 -11.77
N LYS A 274 -14.54 -9.95 -11.59
CA LYS A 274 -14.11 -9.02 -12.64
C LYS A 274 -12.60 -8.86 -12.76
N ARG A 275 -11.84 -9.02 -11.67
CA ARG A 275 -10.41 -8.71 -11.59
C ARG A 275 -9.52 -9.91 -11.29
N GLY A 276 -10.13 -11.04 -10.92
CA GLY A 276 -9.42 -12.24 -10.46
C GLY A 276 -9.09 -12.21 -8.96
N PRO A 277 -8.46 -13.28 -8.45
CA PRO A 277 -8.11 -13.41 -7.05
C PRO A 277 -6.96 -12.48 -6.66
N SER A 278 -7.05 -11.90 -5.46
CA SER A 278 -5.93 -11.20 -4.82
C SER A 278 -5.90 -11.53 -3.32
N SER A 279 -4.73 -11.43 -2.71
CA SER A 279 -4.55 -11.61 -1.27
C SER A 279 -5.38 -10.61 -0.47
N GLU A 280 -5.39 -9.34 -0.87
CA GLU A 280 -6.14 -8.26 -0.23
C GLU A 280 -7.65 -8.49 -0.29
N THR A 281 -8.21 -8.71 -1.50
CA THR A 281 -9.66 -8.88 -1.67
C THR A 281 -10.18 -10.09 -0.89
N TYR A 282 -9.49 -11.23 -0.98
CA TYR A 282 -9.84 -12.42 -0.21
C TYR A 282 -9.58 -12.26 1.28
N GLY A 283 -8.55 -11.52 1.68
CA GLY A 283 -8.29 -11.18 3.08
C GLY A 283 -9.45 -10.38 3.71
N ILE A 284 -9.98 -9.39 2.98
CA ILE A 284 -11.17 -8.64 3.42
C ILE A 284 -12.41 -9.53 3.45
N LEU A 285 -12.61 -10.38 2.44
CA LEU A 285 -13.74 -11.32 2.40
C LEU A 285 -13.68 -12.32 3.59
N GLY A 286 -12.52 -12.84 3.88
CA GLY A 286 -12.29 -13.69 5.06
C GLY A 286 -12.65 -12.96 6.35
N ARG A 287 -12.30 -11.69 6.48
CA ARG A 287 -12.68 -10.85 7.61
C ARG A 287 -14.17 -10.64 7.71
N VAL A 288 -14.86 -10.39 6.60
CA VAL A 288 -16.33 -10.27 6.58
C VAL A 288 -17.00 -11.54 7.09
N HIS A 289 -16.56 -12.70 6.62
CA HIS A 289 -17.11 -13.97 7.10
C HIS A 289 -16.76 -14.25 8.57
N LYS A 290 -15.54 -13.91 9.02
CA LYS A 290 -15.14 -14.05 10.43
C LYS A 290 -16.00 -13.17 11.34
N ASP A 291 -16.22 -11.91 10.99
CA ASP A 291 -17.03 -11.00 11.82
C ASP A 291 -18.51 -11.49 11.89
N ARG A 292 -19.06 -12.00 10.78
CA ARG A 292 -20.39 -12.64 10.74
C ARG A 292 -20.43 -13.94 11.55
N TRP A 293 -19.39 -14.77 11.49
CA TRP A 293 -19.25 -15.97 12.30
C TRP A 293 -19.29 -15.64 13.81
N GLU A 294 -18.49 -14.66 14.24
CA GLU A 294 -18.47 -14.23 15.63
C GLU A 294 -19.84 -13.69 16.10
N ALA A 295 -20.56 -13.01 15.22
CA ALA A 295 -21.93 -12.57 15.50
C ALA A 295 -22.89 -13.76 15.66
N ALA A 296 -22.84 -14.74 14.77
CA ALA A 296 -23.67 -15.96 14.84
C ALA A 296 -23.38 -16.78 16.10
N VAL A 297 -22.11 -16.89 16.50
CA VAL A 297 -21.73 -17.55 17.77
C VAL A 297 -22.35 -16.81 18.98
N ARG A 298 -22.23 -15.48 19.02
CA ARG A 298 -22.85 -14.70 20.12
C ARG A 298 -24.36 -14.81 20.19
N ASN A 299 -25.02 -15.01 19.06
CA ASN A 299 -26.46 -15.17 18.96
C ASN A 299 -26.93 -16.63 19.21
N GLY A 300 -26.00 -17.58 19.37
CA GLY A 300 -26.33 -19.00 19.53
C GLY A 300 -26.77 -19.69 18.24
N GLU A 301 -26.51 -19.11 17.07
CA GLU A 301 -26.89 -19.62 15.74
C GLU A 301 -25.87 -20.65 15.23
N ASN A 302 -25.73 -21.77 15.95
CA ASN A 302 -24.63 -22.73 15.79
C ASN A 302 -24.47 -23.29 14.37
N VAL A 303 -25.58 -23.56 13.66
CA VAL A 303 -25.54 -24.09 12.29
C VAL A 303 -25.00 -23.03 11.31
N LEU A 304 -25.49 -21.78 11.45
CA LEU A 304 -25.01 -20.66 10.65
C LEU A 304 -23.53 -20.35 10.95
N ALA A 305 -23.16 -20.35 12.23
CA ALA A 305 -21.78 -20.14 12.66
C ALA A 305 -20.82 -21.14 12.02
N ARG A 306 -21.17 -22.43 11.98
CA ARG A 306 -20.35 -23.47 11.32
C ARG A 306 -20.13 -23.14 9.82
N GLY A 307 -21.18 -22.82 9.10
CA GLY A 307 -21.09 -22.47 7.67
C GLY A 307 -20.27 -21.20 7.42
N LEU A 308 -20.40 -20.18 8.29
CA LEU A 308 -19.62 -18.93 8.20
C LEU A 308 -18.14 -19.14 8.53
N LEU A 309 -17.83 -20.04 9.50
CA LEU A 309 -16.45 -20.42 9.79
C LEU A 309 -15.79 -21.10 8.59
N ASP A 310 -16.49 -22.03 7.93
CA ASP A 310 -16.00 -22.68 6.72
C ASP A 310 -15.74 -21.66 5.59
N LYS A 311 -16.66 -20.74 5.36
CA LYS A 311 -16.48 -19.66 4.38
C LYS A 311 -15.28 -18.74 4.71
N ALA A 312 -15.08 -18.43 6.00
CA ALA A 312 -13.95 -17.61 6.43
C ALA A 312 -12.62 -18.31 6.19
N VAL A 313 -12.53 -19.61 6.55
CA VAL A 313 -11.34 -20.43 6.28
C VAL A 313 -11.04 -20.48 4.78
N ASP A 314 -12.04 -20.78 3.95
CA ASP A 314 -11.85 -20.87 2.50
C ASP A 314 -11.45 -19.53 1.86
N ALA A 315 -12.03 -18.42 2.30
CA ALA A 315 -11.67 -17.10 1.80
C ALA A 315 -10.22 -16.74 2.17
N TYR A 316 -9.83 -16.88 3.43
CA TYR A 316 -8.47 -16.61 3.85
C TYR A 316 -7.44 -17.53 3.20
N LEU A 317 -7.79 -18.82 3.03
CA LEU A 317 -6.91 -19.76 2.33
C LEU A 317 -6.68 -19.34 0.88
N LYS A 318 -7.74 -18.99 0.14
CA LYS A 318 -7.62 -18.46 -1.24
C LYS A 318 -6.84 -17.17 -1.31
N GLY A 319 -6.93 -16.29 -0.31
CA GLY A 319 -6.10 -15.10 -0.20
C GLY A 319 -4.62 -15.42 -0.06
N PHE A 320 -4.27 -16.38 0.78
CA PHE A 320 -2.90 -16.86 0.94
C PHE A 320 -2.37 -17.57 -0.32
N GLU A 321 -3.19 -18.36 -0.98
CA GLU A 321 -2.84 -19.04 -2.24
C GLU A 321 -2.65 -18.04 -3.39
N ALA A 322 -3.34 -16.89 -3.38
CA ALA A 322 -3.16 -15.83 -4.38
C ALA A 322 -1.81 -15.11 -4.25
N ASP A 323 -1.30 -14.91 -3.03
CA ASP A 323 0.07 -14.47 -2.75
C ASP A 323 0.55 -15.06 -1.41
N TRP A 324 1.25 -16.17 -1.48
CA TRP A 324 1.80 -16.87 -0.31
C TRP A 324 2.93 -16.13 0.42
N ARG A 325 3.37 -14.97 -0.08
CA ARG A 325 4.30 -14.07 0.63
C ARG A 325 3.56 -13.17 1.63
N ASP A 326 2.25 -13.01 1.47
CA ASP A 326 1.40 -12.27 2.41
C ASP A 326 0.92 -13.21 3.53
N ALA A 327 1.57 -13.12 4.69
CA ALA A 327 1.26 -13.96 5.83
C ALA A 327 -0.11 -13.65 6.48
N TYR A 328 -0.71 -12.48 6.22
CA TYR A 328 -1.96 -12.07 6.89
C TYR A 328 -3.14 -13.01 6.62
N PRO A 329 -3.51 -13.35 5.38
CA PRO A 329 -4.55 -14.34 5.15
C PRO A 329 -4.14 -15.72 5.66
N GLY A 330 -2.87 -16.08 5.51
CA GLY A 330 -2.35 -17.38 5.95
C GLY A 330 -2.54 -17.63 7.44
N VAL A 331 -2.14 -16.71 8.30
CA VAL A 331 -2.30 -16.85 9.76
C VAL A 331 -3.76 -16.91 10.17
N ASN A 332 -4.63 -16.06 9.56
CA ASN A 332 -6.06 -16.13 9.85
C ASN A 332 -6.68 -17.45 9.41
N ALA A 333 -6.27 -18.01 8.25
CA ALA A 333 -6.76 -19.33 7.81
C ALA A 333 -6.39 -20.42 8.81
N VAL A 334 -5.12 -20.55 9.20
CA VAL A 334 -4.69 -21.62 10.12
C VAL A 334 -5.26 -21.46 11.53
N THR A 335 -5.44 -20.21 12.00
CA THR A 335 -6.13 -19.95 13.27
C THR A 335 -7.57 -20.42 13.23
N LEU A 336 -8.34 -20.04 12.20
CA LEU A 336 -9.72 -20.48 12.08
C LEU A 336 -9.84 -22.00 11.84
N MET A 337 -8.88 -22.62 11.16
CA MET A 337 -8.79 -24.08 11.03
C MET A 337 -8.60 -24.78 12.39
N GLU A 338 -7.83 -24.16 13.31
CA GLU A 338 -7.69 -24.67 14.69
C GLU A 338 -8.99 -24.59 15.49
N LEU A 339 -9.85 -23.59 15.19
CA LEU A 339 -11.13 -23.42 15.90
C LEU A 339 -12.24 -24.37 15.46
N LYS A 340 -12.07 -25.10 14.35
CA LYS A 340 -13.05 -26.10 13.87
C LYS A 340 -13.12 -27.32 14.81
N GLU A 341 -14.23 -28.02 14.77
CA GLU A 341 -14.45 -29.30 15.48
C GLU A 341 -14.86 -30.42 14.52
N PRO A 342 -13.96 -31.39 14.27
CA PRO A 342 -12.55 -31.44 14.66
C PRO A 342 -11.71 -30.36 13.93
N PRO A 343 -10.52 -30.02 14.45
CA PRO A 343 -9.63 -29.08 13.75
C PRO A 343 -9.32 -29.53 12.33
N ASP A 344 -9.27 -28.57 11.40
CA ASP A 344 -8.99 -28.86 10.01
C ASP A 344 -7.53 -29.35 9.84
N PRO A 345 -7.29 -30.56 9.32
CA PRO A 345 -5.95 -31.14 9.24
C PRO A 345 -5.00 -30.36 8.30
N ARG A 346 -5.52 -29.58 7.35
CA ARG A 346 -4.70 -28.76 6.43
C ARG A 346 -3.82 -27.78 7.17
N ARG A 347 -4.20 -27.35 8.39
CA ARG A 347 -3.40 -26.40 9.20
C ARG A 347 -1.97 -26.91 9.46
N GLU A 348 -1.76 -28.22 9.62
CA GLU A 348 -0.46 -28.80 9.92
C GLU A 348 0.53 -28.64 8.76
N GLN A 349 0.03 -28.64 7.52
CA GLN A 349 0.83 -28.42 6.33
C GLN A 349 1.04 -26.92 6.06
N LEU A 350 0.08 -26.09 6.43
CA LEU A 350 0.10 -24.64 6.13
C LEU A 350 0.92 -23.84 7.14
N ILE A 351 0.90 -24.18 8.44
CA ILE A 351 1.63 -23.46 9.48
C ILE A 351 3.11 -23.26 9.11
N PRO A 352 3.89 -24.26 8.67
CA PRO A 352 5.28 -24.05 8.28
C PRO A 352 5.46 -23.10 7.08
N VAL A 353 4.52 -23.10 6.14
CA VAL A 353 4.58 -22.22 4.95
C VAL A 353 4.30 -20.77 5.33
N VAL A 354 3.28 -20.53 6.16
CA VAL A 354 2.96 -19.19 6.68
C VAL A 354 4.08 -18.68 7.57
N GLN A 355 4.68 -19.57 8.39
CA GLN A 355 5.84 -19.23 9.22
C GLN A 355 7.03 -18.80 8.36
N TYR A 356 7.33 -19.51 7.28
CA TYR A 356 8.39 -19.10 6.35
C TYR A 356 8.12 -17.72 5.73
N ALA A 357 6.87 -17.43 5.33
CA ALA A 357 6.49 -16.14 4.75
C ALA A 357 6.73 -14.99 5.74
N VAL A 358 6.29 -15.12 7.00
CA VAL A 358 6.49 -14.08 8.02
C VAL A 358 7.96 -13.91 8.39
N GLU A 359 8.72 -15.00 8.52
CA GLU A 359 10.17 -14.94 8.81
C GLU A 359 10.94 -14.24 7.68
N ARG A 360 10.58 -14.49 6.43
CA ARG A 360 11.17 -13.78 5.28
C ARG A 360 10.83 -12.30 5.31
N LYS A 361 9.60 -11.93 5.65
CA LYS A 361 9.18 -10.53 5.78
C LYS A 361 9.96 -9.82 6.91
N ILE A 362 10.13 -10.48 8.06
CA ILE A 362 10.91 -9.95 9.19
C ILE A 362 12.39 -9.77 8.79
N ALA A 363 12.99 -10.75 8.13
CA ALA A 363 14.40 -10.73 7.76
C ALA A 363 14.75 -9.71 6.67
N THR A 364 13.82 -9.39 5.76
CA THR A 364 14.05 -8.53 4.59
C THR A 364 13.41 -7.16 4.68
N GLY A 365 12.62 -6.89 5.74
CA GLY A 365 11.87 -5.65 5.90
C GLY A 365 12.23 -4.85 7.15
N LYS A 366 11.41 -3.84 7.43
CA LYS A 366 11.25 -3.26 8.77
C LYS A 366 10.02 -3.93 9.36
N PRO A 367 10.19 -4.97 10.18
CA PRO A 367 9.06 -5.62 10.81
C PRO A 367 8.33 -4.64 11.74
N ASP A 368 7.03 -4.74 11.76
CA ASP A 368 6.20 -4.02 12.71
C ASP A 368 5.59 -4.97 13.75
N TYR A 369 4.78 -4.42 14.64
CA TYR A 369 4.09 -5.20 15.66
C TYR A 369 3.36 -6.42 15.08
N TRP A 370 2.68 -6.26 13.93
CA TRP A 370 1.86 -7.32 13.34
C TRP A 370 2.67 -8.49 12.79
N ASP A 371 3.88 -8.25 12.33
CA ASP A 371 4.77 -9.30 11.87
C ASP A 371 5.21 -10.19 13.04
N TYR A 372 5.58 -9.58 14.16
CA TYR A 372 5.94 -10.31 15.39
C TYR A 372 4.73 -10.98 16.04
N ALA A 373 3.57 -10.34 16.08
CA ALA A 373 2.33 -10.94 16.57
C ALA A 373 1.88 -12.15 15.72
N THR A 374 2.05 -12.08 14.40
CA THR A 374 1.81 -13.24 13.50
C THR A 374 2.77 -14.39 13.82
N ARG A 375 4.06 -14.11 14.02
CA ARG A 375 5.04 -15.12 14.43
C ARG A 375 4.69 -15.76 15.77
N LEU A 376 4.25 -14.95 16.74
CA LEU A 376 3.78 -15.42 18.05
C LEU A 376 2.56 -16.35 17.90
N GLU A 377 1.54 -15.93 17.15
CA GLU A 377 0.32 -16.72 16.93
C GLU A 377 0.64 -18.07 16.26
N LEU A 378 1.53 -18.08 15.26
CA LEU A 378 2.00 -19.30 14.61
C LEU A 378 2.76 -20.24 15.56
N ALA A 379 3.61 -19.71 16.45
CA ALA A 379 4.33 -20.49 17.45
C ALA A 379 3.34 -21.13 18.46
N VAL A 380 2.31 -20.40 18.88
CA VAL A 380 1.23 -20.96 19.72
C VAL A 380 0.45 -22.05 18.98
N LEU A 381 0.13 -21.86 17.71
CA LEU A 381 -0.54 -22.87 16.88
C LEU A 381 0.32 -24.12 16.71
N ALA A 382 1.64 -23.96 16.51
CA ALA A 382 2.61 -25.06 16.43
C ALA A 382 2.91 -25.73 17.79
N LYS A 383 2.43 -25.19 18.91
CA LYS A 383 2.68 -25.64 20.30
C LYS A 383 4.18 -25.56 20.69
N ASP A 384 4.88 -24.59 20.15
CA ASP A 384 6.32 -24.34 20.38
C ASP A 384 6.49 -23.20 21.41
N GLU A 385 6.65 -23.58 22.68
CA GLU A 385 6.75 -22.62 23.82
C GLU A 385 7.97 -21.73 23.70
N GLU A 386 9.12 -22.30 23.27
CA GLU A 386 10.37 -21.56 23.16
C GLU A 386 10.24 -20.43 22.11
N LYS A 387 9.74 -20.79 20.92
CA LYS A 387 9.50 -19.79 19.87
C LYS A 387 8.40 -18.80 20.22
N ALA A 388 7.37 -19.25 20.94
CA ALA A 388 6.31 -18.35 21.39
C ALA A 388 6.83 -17.32 22.40
N THR A 389 7.69 -17.73 23.33
CA THR A 389 8.30 -16.82 24.32
C THR A 389 9.24 -15.81 23.63
N ALA A 390 10.07 -16.27 22.68
CA ALA A 390 10.92 -15.37 21.90
C ALA A 390 10.11 -14.36 21.08
N ALA A 391 9.07 -14.84 20.39
CA ALA A 391 8.19 -13.98 19.58
C ALA A 391 7.38 -13.00 20.43
N LEU A 392 7.00 -13.38 21.66
CA LEU A 392 6.35 -12.49 22.63
C LEU A 392 7.26 -11.30 22.97
N ALA A 393 8.55 -11.56 23.29
CA ALA A 393 9.50 -10.51 23.62
C ALA A 393 9.62 -9.47 22.50
N ASP A 394 9.75 -9.94 21.24
CA ASP A 394 9.81 -9.07 20.07
C ASP A 394 8.49 -8.30 19.83
N SER A 395 7.34 -8.96 20.02
CA SER A 395 6.03 -8.31 19.92
C SER A 395 5.87 -7.19 20.93
N LEU A 396 6.22 -7.45 22.22
CA LEU A 396 6.14 -6.46 23.29
C LEU A 396 7.04 -5.24 23.03
N ALA A 397 8.22 -5.45 22.45
CA ALA A 397 9.16 -4.39 22.09
C ALA A 397 8.68 -3.54 20.89
N ALA A 398 7.80 -4.08 20.07
CA ALA A 398 7.30 -3.43 18.85
C ALA A 398 5.94 -2.73 19.00
N ILE A 399 5.31 -2.76 20.19
CA ILE A 399 4.01 -2.11 20.44
C ILE A 399 4.11 -0.61 20.21
N ARG A 400 3.16 -0.07 19.44
CA ARG A 400 3.01 1.38 19.15
C ARG A 400 1.73 1.95 19.76
N GLU A 401 0.67 1.13 19.80
CA GLU A 401 -0.68 1.52 20.21
C GLU A 401 -1.26 0.45 21.15
N ALA A 402 -1.94 0.88 22.21
CA ALA A 402 -2.49 -0.03 23.23
C ALA A 402 -3.47 -1.08 22.68
N TRP A 403 -4.19 -0.79 21.60
CA TRP A 403 -5.15 -1.72 20.97
C TRP A 403 -4.49 -2.85 20.17
N GLU A 404 -3.20 -2.73 19.83
CA GLU A 404 -2.48 -3.76 19.07
C GLU A 404 -2.39 -5.07 19.88
N PRO A 405 -1.88 -5.08 21.13
CA PRO A 405 -1.84 -6.29 21.95
C PRO A 405 -3.23 -6.82 22.31
N GLU A 406 -4.26 -6.00 22.47
CA GLU A 406 -5.65 -6.46 22.70
C GLU A 406 -6.15 -7.36 21.57
N THR A 407 -5.83 -7.01 20.32
CA THR A 407 -6.21 -7.81 19.16
C THR A 407 -5.51 -9.17 19.17
N THR A 408 -4.22 -9.20 19.50
CA THR A 408 -3.44 -10.44 19.59
C THR A 408 -3.95 -11.34 20.72
N VAL A 409 -4.18 -10.79 21.90
CA VAL A 409 -4.78 -11.52 23.05
C VAL A 409 -6.09 -12.16 22.65
N ARG A 410 -6.96 -11.44 21.93
CA ARG A 410 -8.26 -11.99 21.48
C ARG A 410 -8.07 -13.22 20.58
N ASN A 411 -7.15 -13.20 19.64
CA ASN A 411 -6.87 -14.34 18.78
C ASN A 411 -6.29 -15.53 19.57
N LEU A 412 -5.31 -15.28 20.45
CA LEU A 412 -4.71 -16.33 21.29
C LEU A 412 -5.74 -16.94 22.24
N ARG A 413 -6.62 -16.15 22.82
CA ARG A 413 -7.72 -16.61 23.67
C ARG A 413 -8.66 -17.53 22.91
N LEU A 414 -9.04 -17.20 21.68
CA LEU A 414 -9.87 -18.08 20.84
C LEU A 414 -9.20 -19.45 20.63
N ILE A 415 -7.90 -19.47 20.33
CA ILE A 415 -7.13 -20.71 20.19
C ILE A 415 -7.13 -21.52 21.49
N ARG A 416 -6.85 -20.88 22.60
CA ARG A 416 -6.84 -21.53 23.93
C ARG A 416 -8.20 -22.10 24.29
N GLU A 417 -9.29 -21.34 24.20
CA GLU A 417 -10.64 -21.76 24.52
C GLU A 417 -11.08 -22.96 23.65
N ALA A 418 -10.80 -22.93 22.35
CA ALA A 418 -11.08 -24.05 21.47
C ALA A 418 -10.31 -25.32 21.87
N ARG A 419 -9.06 -25.19 22.33
CA ARG A 419 -8.25 -26.32 22.84
C ARG A 419 -8.75 -26.83 24.19
N GLU A 420 -9.09 -25.94 25.11
CA GLU A 420 -9.68 -26.30 26.42
C GLU A 420 -10.96 -27.11 26.25
N HIS A 421 -11.85 -26.69 25.33
CA HIS A 421 -13.07 -27.41 25.01
C HIS A 421 -12.80 -28.86 24.54
N ARG A 422 -11.73 -29.07 23.78
CA ARG A 422 -11.27 -30.37 23.30
C ARG A 422 -10.40 -31.14 24.31
N LYS A 423 -10.20 -30.65 25.51
CA LYS A 423 -9.27 -31.19 26.51
C LYS A 423 -7.82 -31.35 26.00
N ALA A 424 -7.41 -30.42 25.14
CA ALA A 424 -6.06 -30.34 24.55
C ALA A 424 -5.34 -29.05 25.03
N GLU A 425 -5.53 -28.71 26.29
CA GLU A 425 -5.03 -27.48 26.91
C GLU A 425 -3.49 -27.39 26.86
N ILE A 426 -3.00 -26.14 26.67
CA ILE A 426 -1.60 -25.79 26.75
C ILE A 426 -1.49 -24.68 27.79
N THR A 427 -0.91 -24.96 28.93
CA THR A 427 -0.97 -24.13 30.15
C THR A 427 -0.22 -22.81 30.00
N TRP A 428 0.93 -22.79 29.29
CA TRP A 428 1.77 -21.61 29.15
C TRP A 428 1.14 -20.48 28.28
N THR A 429 0.12 -20.78 27.47
CA THR A 429 -0.56 -19.75 26.66
C THR A 429 -1.23 -18.67 27.48
N ARG A 430 -1.70 -19.00 28.68
CA ARG A 430 -2.30 -18.02 29.61
C ARG A 430 -1.30 -16.98 30.13
N GLU A 431 -0.04 -17.38 30.26
CA GLU A 431 1.02 -16.44 30.67
C GLU A 431 1.31 -15.44 29.55
N ILE A 432 1.38 -15.91 28.30
CA ILE A 432 1.52 -15.03 27.14
C ILE A 432 0.37 -14.03 27.02
N GLU A 433 -0.87 -14.49 27.18
CA GLU A 433 -2.04 -13.61 27.19
C GLU A 433 -1.91 -12.52 28.26
N ARG A 434 -1.52 -12.90 29.50
CA ARG A 434 -1.35 -11.97 30.61
C ARG A 434 -0.27 -10.92 30.35
N GLU A 435 0.85 -11.32 29.79
CA GLU A 435 1.95 -10.37 29.47
C GLU A 435 1.52 -9.33 28.42
N LEU A 436 0.76 -9.74 27.41
CA LEU A 436 0.18 -8.82 26.42
C LEU A 436 -0.88 -7.90 27.04
N GLU A 437 -1.78 -8.42 27.92
CA GLU A 437 -2.81 -7.66 28.62
C GLU A 437 -2.20 -6.58 29.53
N ASN A 438 -1.10 -6.89 30.23
CA ASN A 438 -0.38 -5.94 31.08
C ASN A 438 0.16 -4.73 30.30
N LYS A 439 0.36 -4.86 29.00
CA LYS A 439 0.81 -3.76 28.11
C LYS A 439 -0.35 -3.03 27.46
N ALA A 440 -1.46 -3.71 27.20
CA ALA A 440 -2.69 -3.10 26.65
C ALA A 440 -3.35 -2.12 27.66
N GLY A 441 -3.21 -2.36 28.96
CA GLY A 441 -3.80 -1.55 30.02
C GLY A 441 -2.97 -0.33 30.49
N LYS A 442 -1.87 -0.04 29.81
CA LYS A 442 -1.00 1.13 30.07
C LYS A 442 -1.05 2.12 28.90
#